data_0663e1781c73f52c94153da84cb27f5d
#
_entry.id   0663e1781c73f52c94153da84cb27f5d
#
_cell.length_a   1.000
_cell.length_b   1.000
_cell.length_c   1.000
_cell.angle_alpha   90.00
_cell.angle_beta   90.00
_cell.angle_gamma   90.00
#
_symmetry.space_group_name_H-M   'P 1'
#
loop_
_entity.id
_entity.type
_entity.pdbx_description
1 polymer ?
#
loop_
_entity_poly.entity_id
_entity_poly.type
_entity_poly.pdbx_seq_one_letter_code
_entity_poly.pdbx_strand_id
1 'polypeptide(L)'
;METTVSLVQMLDARERRVQHQQALLAQYHKPLICFTMNICGPVKDSPLIRRGFARGRQLLRQQFLRAKLVPLREDAIREVTGCEAFYVLDADPLTIKKFTTDIEDATPLGRLFDMDVIRPDGRKVDREELHLEGRRCLICGGPAKVCSSRRVHTVAELQEKTTEILTDARDAQDIADAARLSVRALLYLSLIHISEPTRHS
;
A
#
# COMPACT_ATOMS: atom_id res chain seq x y z
N MET A 1 16.35 -17.81 2.80
CA MET A 1 16.37 -17.81 1.33
C MET A 1 15.12 -17.11 0.83
N GLU A 2 15.25 -16.21 -0.14
CA GLU A 2 14.07 -15.60 -0.80
C GLU A 2 13.49 -16.62 -1.79
N THR A 3 12.17 -16.83 -1.71
CA THR A 3 11.48 -17.80 -2.56
C THR A 3 11.08 -17.13 -3.87
N THR A 4 11.47 -17.74 -5.00
CA THR A 4 11.03 -17.31 -6.32
C THR A 4 9.68 -17.92 -6.67
N VAL A 5 8.86 -17.15 -7.39
CA VAL A 5 7.50 -17.52 -7.79
C VAL A 5 7.46 -17.80 -9.28
N SER A 6 6.86 -18.91 -9.68
CA SER A 6 6.64 -19.27 -11.07
C SER A 6 5.47 -18.49 -11.70
N LEU A 7 5.41 -18.46 -13.03
CA LEU A 7 4.28 -17.86 -13.74
C LEU A 7 2.94 -18.53 -13.38
N VAL A 8 2.92 -19.86 -13.25
CA VAL A 8 1.71 -20.62 -12.90
C VAL A 8 1.20 -20.19 -11.53
N GLN A 9 2.08 -20.13 -10.50
CA GLN A 9 1.71 -19.64 -9.17
C GLN A 9 1.15 -18.22 -9.19
N MET A 10 1.70 -17.33 -10.03
CA MET A 10 1.17 -15.96 -10.18
C MET A 10 -0.21 -15.92 -10.84
N LEU A 11 -0.47 -16.80 -11.82
CA LEU A 11 -1.79 -16.91 -12.45
C LEU A 11 -2.83 -17.43 -11.47
N ASP A 12 -2.51 -18.50 -10.74
CA ASP A 12 -3.38 -19.07 -9.69
C ASP A 12 -3.69 -18.04 -8.59
N ALA A 13 -2.68 -17.26 -8.16
CA ALA A 13 -2.89 -16.20 -7.17
C ALA A 13 -3.83 -15.10 -7.69
N ARG A 14 -3.69 -14.71 -8.97
CA ARG A 14 -4.60 -13.74 -9.60
C ARG A 14 -6.02 -14.25 -9.68
N GLU A 15 -6.21 -15.53 -10.01
CA GLU A 15 -7.54 -16.14 -10.07
C GLU A 15 -8.20 -16.18 -8.69
N ARG A 16 -7.48 -16.66 -7.66
CA ARG A 16 -7.97 -16.64 -6.27
C ARG A 16 -8.34 -15.23 -5.80
N ARG A 17 -7.53 -14.24 -6.17
CA ARG A 17 -7.82 -12.83 -5.87
C ARG A 17 -9.13 -12.37 -6.49
N VAL A 18 -9.37 -12.69 -7.77
CA VAL A 18 -10.62 -12.35 -8.45
C VAL A 18 -11.81 -13.05 -7.79
N GLN A 19 -11.69 -14.33 -7.46
CA GLN A 19 -12.73 -15.07 -6.75
C GLN A 19 -13.05 -14.45 -5.39
N HIS A 20 -12.02 -14.06 -4.62
CA HIS A 20 -12.20 -13.38 -3.33
C HIS A 20 -12.88 -12.00 -3.48
N GLN A 21 -12.49 -11.21 -4.48
CA GLN A 21 -13.13 -9.93 -4.82
C GLN A 21 -14.63 -10.14 -5.13
N GLN A 22 -14.95 -11.11 -5.98
CA GLN A 22 -16.33 -11.43 -6.35
C GLN A 22 -17.18 -11.85 -5.14
N ALA A 23 -16.61 -12.67 -4.25
CA ALA A 23 -17.30 -13.10 -3.03
C ALA A 23 -17.61 -11.91 -2.10
N LEU A 24 -16.64 -11.00 -1.91
CA LEU A 24 -16.85 -9.79 -1.09
C LEU A 24 -17.88 -8.85 -1.72
N LEU A 25 -17.83 -8.63 -3.04
CA LEU A 25 -18.81 -7.79 -3.73
C LEU A 25 -20.22 -8.38 -3.67
N ALA A 26 -20.36 -9.70 -3.84
CA ALA A 26 -21.65 -10.40 -3.73
C ALA A 26 -22.21 -10.36 -2.30
N GLN A 27 -21.36 -10.44 -1.28
CA GLN A 27 -21.78 -10.42 0.12
C GLN A 27 -22.21 -9.03 0.60
N TYR A 28 -21.44 -8.01 0.25
CA TYR A 28 -21.62 -6.67 0.84
C TYR A 28 -22.34 -5.69 -0.08
N HIS A 29 -22.35 -5.89 -1.39
CA HIS A 29 -22.90 -4.97 -2.40
C HIS A 29 -22.36 -3.53 -2.27
N LYS A 30 -21.10 -3.39 -1.87
CA LYS A 30 -20.40 -2.12 -1.64
C LYS A 30 -19.06 -2.09 -2.38
N PRO A 31 -18.50 -0.90 -2.64
CA PRO A 31 -17.19 -0.78 -3.25
C PRO A 31 -16.09 -1.46 -2.43
N LEU A 32 -15.11 -1.97 -3.15
CA LEU A 32 -13.99 -2.73 -2.62
C LEU A 32 -12.66 -2.08 -3.04
N ILE A 33 -11.74 -1.86 -2.10
CA ILE A 33 -10.33 -1.65 -2.41
C ILE A 33 -9.64 -3.01 -2.41
N CYS A 34 -8.95 -3.34 -3.50
CA CYS A 34 -7.98 -4.42 -3.56
C CYS A 34 -6.58 -3.81 -3.61
N PHE A 35 -5.81 -3.95 -2.54
CA PHE A 35 -4.45 -3.44 -2.43
C PHE A 35 -3.43 -4.55 -2.59
N THR A 36 -2.54 -4.38 -3.56
CA THR A 36 -1.35 -5.20 -3.78
C THR A 36 -0.13 -4.30 -4.02
N MET A 37 1.05 -4.90 -4.19
CA MET A 37 2.25 -4.17 -4.61
C MET A 37 2.71 -4.62 -5.99
N ASN A 38 3.08 -3.65 -6.82
CA ASN A 38 3.68 -3.89 -8.12
C ASN A 38 5.19 -4.12 -7.96
N ILE A 39 5.57 -5.36 -7.66
CA ILE A 39 6.97 -5.78 -7.47
C ILE A 39 7.46 -6.49 -8.72
N CYS A 40 8.51 -5.96 -9.34
CA CYS A 40 9.13 -6.57 -10.51
C CYS A 40 10.00 -7.78 -10.12
N GLY A 41 10.11 -8.76 -11.01
CA GLY A 41 10.92 -9.97 -10.82
C GLY A 41 10.22 -11.11 -10.10
N PRO A 42 10.91 -12.24 -9.85
CA PRO A 42 10.30 -13.47 -9.36
C PRO A 42 10.12 -13.52 -7.84
N VAL A 43 10.79 -12.65 -7.05
CA VAL A 43 10.60 -12.57 -5.60
C VAL A 43 9.47 -11.60 -5.31
N LYS A 44 8.38 -12.10 -4.72
CA LYS A 44 7.16 -11.34 -4.41
C LYS A 44 6.92 -11.14 -2.91
N ASP A 45 7.60 -11.91 -2.07
CA ASP A 45 7.54 -11.80 -0.61
C ASP A 45 8.96 -11.78 -0.01
N SER A 46 9.31 -10.67 0.63
CA SER A 46 10.52 -10.49 1.43
C SER A 46 10.22 -9.61 2.64
N PRO A 47 11.08 -9.56 3.67
CA PRO A 47 10.87 -8.66 4.81
C PRO A 47 10.74 -7.20 4.37
N LEU A 48 11.49 -6.77 3.37
CA LEU A 48 11.47 -5.40 2.84
C LEU A 48 10.16 -5.09 2.13
N ILE A 49 9.68 -6.01 1.26
CA ILE A 49 8.37 -5.88 0.57
C ILE A 49 7.23 -5.83 1.59
N ARG A 50 7.25 -6.70 2.61
CA ARG A 50 6.24 -6.71 3.67
C ARG A 50 6.17 -5.40 4.46
N ARG A 51 7.33 -4.77 4.76
CA ARG A 51 7.37 -3.44 5.39
C ARG A 51 6.72 -2.38 4.51
N GLY A 52 7.05 -2.35 3.22
CA GLY A 52 6.42 -1.46 2.24
C GLY A 52 4.90 -1.65 2.17
N PHE A 53 4.42 -2.91 2.12
CA PHE A 53 3.00 -3.24 2.14
C PHE A 53 2.32 -2.79 3.45
N ALA A 54 2.92 -3.05 4.60
CA ALA A 54 2.40 -2.62 5.90
C ALA A 54 2.27 -1.09 5.97
N ARG A 55 3.23 -0.35 5.38
CA ARG A 55 3.15 1.11 5.27
C ARG A 55 1.98 1.56 4.41
N GLY A 56 1.71 0.91 3.28
CA GLY A 56 0.55 1.19 2.43
C GLY A 56 -0.77 0.98 3.18
N ARG A 57 -0.89 -0.12 3.93
CA ARG A 57 -2.06 -0.37 4.81
C ARG A 57 -2.22 0.70 5.89
N GLN A 58 -1.13 1.15 6.49
CA GLN A 58 -1.16 2.24 7.47
C GLN A 58 -1.68 3.54 6.85
N LEU A 59 -1.23 3.88 5.65
CA LEU A 59 -1.69 5.07 4.92
C LEU A 59 -3.19 4.99 4.59
N LEU A 60 -3.69 3.83 4.14
CA LEU A 60 -5.11 3.59 3.92
C LEU A 60 -5.92 3.81 5.21
N ARG A 61 -5.50 3.21 6.34
CA ARG A 61 -6.18 3.40 7.63
C ARG A 61 -6.18 4.86 8.09
N GLN A 62 -5.11 5.61 7.83
CA GLN A 62 -5.07 7.05 8.11
C GLN A 62 -6.09 7.83 7.26
N GLN A 63 -6.27 7.46 5.98
CA GLN A 63 -7.30 8.07 5.14
C GLN A 63 -8.71 7.69 5.59
N PHE A 64 -8.94 6.44 5.99
CA PHE A 64 -10.23 6.03 6.56
C PHE A 64 -10.58 6.88 7.80
N LEU A 65 -9.63 7.08 8.71
CA LEU A 65 -9.83 7.93 9.89
C LEU A 65 -10.15 9.38 9.51
N ARG A 66 -9.42 9.96 8.56
CA ARG A 66 -9.66 11.33 8.09
C ARG A 66 -11.03 11.50 7.43
N ALA A 67 -11.45 10.50 6.66
CA ALA A 67 -12.75 10.47 5.99
C ALA A 67 -13.90 10.00 6.90
N LYS A 68 -13.62 9.64 8.17
CA LYS A 68 -14.57 9.04 9.12
C LYS A 68 -15.23 7.77 8.57
N LEU A 69 -14.48 6.99 7.78
CA LEU A 69 -14.91 5.72 7.22
C LEU A 69 -14.45 4.57 8.11
N VAL A 70 -15.34 3.62 8.34
CA VAL A 70 -15.01 2.35 8.99
C VAL A 70 -15.24 1.26 7.95
N PRO A 71 -14.21 0.44 7.61
CA PRO A 71 -14.40 -0.67 6.70
C PRO A 71 -15.45 -1.65 7.25
N LEU A 72 -16.41 -2.05 6.42
CA LEU A 72 -17.38 -3.11 6.72
C LEU A 72 -16.70 -4.48 6.80
N ARG A 73 -15.61 -4.62 6.04
CA ARG A 73 -14.72 -5.79 6.05
C ARG A 73 -13.30 -5.37 5.73
N GLU A 74 -12.36 -5.97 6.44
CA GLU A 74 -10.91 -5.89 6.14
C GLU A 74 -10.34 -7.32 6.15
N ASP A 75 -9.76 -7.75 5.03
CA ASP A 75 -9.02 -9.00 4.92
C ASP A 75 -7.58 -8.71 4.52
N ALA A 76 -6.65 -9.51 5.02
CA ALA A 76 -5.25 -9.46 4.62
C ALA A 76 -4.72 -10.89 4.42
N ILE A 77 -4.16 -11.13 3.25
CA ILE A 77 -3.62 -12.41 2.83
C ILE A 77 -2.13 -12.23 2.57
N ARG A 78 -1.34 -13.18 3.03
CA ARG A 78 0.09 -13.25 2.75
C ARG A 78 0.43 -14.62 2.21
N GLU A 79 0.97 -14.62 1.00
CA GLU A 79 1.47 -15.83 0.33
C GLU A 79 2.85 -15.55 -0.27
N VAL A 80 3.51 -16.59 -0.79
CA VAL A 80 4.78 -16.46 -1.52
C VAL A 80 4.64 -15.58 -2.77
N THR A 81 3.42 -15.46 -3.30
CA THR A 81 3.06 -14.64 -4.46
C THR A 81 2.86 -13.16 -4.12
N GLY A 82 3.02 -12.79 -2.85
CA GLY A 82 2.92 -11.43 -2.33
C GLY A 82 1.85 -11.26 -1.27
N CYS A 83 1.73 -10.02 -0.82
CA CYS A 83 0.72 -9.61 0.14
C CYS A 83 -0.47 -8.95 -0.57
N GLU A 84 -1.66 -9.21 -0.08
CA GLU A 84 -2.92 -8.63 -0.57
C GLU A 84 -3.74 -8.12 0.61
N ALA A 85 -4.45 -7.01 0.43
CA ALA A 85 -5.44 -6.53 1.40
C ALA A 85 -6.70 -6.07 0.69
N PHE A 86 -7.84 -6.30 1.33
CA PHE A 86 -9.16 -5.99 0.81
C PHE A 86 -9.91 -5.17 1.84
N TYR A 87 -10.57 -4.10 1.40
CA TYR A 87 -11.34 -3.22 2.26
C TYR A 87 -12.69 -2.95 1.60
N VAL A 88 -13.77 -3.42 2.20
CA VAL A 88 -15.13 -3.08 1.77
C VAL A 88 -15.56 -1.82 2.49
N LEU A 89 -15.99 -0.80 1.75
CA LEU A 89 -16.31 0.52 2.29
C LEU A 89 -17.72 0.95 1.86
N ASP A 90 -18.45 1.57 2.78
CA ASP A 90 -19.72 2.23 2.46
C ASP A 90 -19.47 3.70 2.10
N ALA A 91 -18.95 3.93 0.89
CA ALA A 91 -18.61 5.25 0.40
C ALA A 91 -18.70 5.30 -1.13
N ASP A 92 -18.72 6.50 -1.69
CA ASP A 92 -18.71 6.67 -3.15
C ASP A 92 -17.39 6.14 -3.76
N PRO A 93 -17.45 5.30 -4.84
CA PRO A 93 -16.28 4.73 -5.46
C PRO A 93 -15.27 5.75 -6.01
N LEU A 94 -15.72 6.90 -6.50
CA LEU A 94 -14.83 7.96 -7.01
C LEU A 94 -14.08 8.64 -5.85
N THR A 95 -14.76 8.87 -4.73
CA THR A 95 -14.14 9.37 -3.50
C THR A 95 -13.06 8.41 -3.00
N ILE A 96 -13.35 7.10 -2.98
CA ILE A 96 -12.37 6.06 -2.61
C ILE A 96 -11.20 6.08 -3.61
N LYS A 97 -11.47 6.17 -4.91
CA LYS A 97 -10.43 6.21 -5.94
C LYS A 97 -9.53 7.41 -5.79
N LYS A 98 -10.10 8.59 -5.45
CA LYS A 98 -9.30 9.78 -5.25
C LYS A 98 -8.25 9.59 -4.15
N PHE A 99 -8.64 9.15 -2.95
CA PHE A 99 -7.67 9.01 -1.88
C PHE A 99 -6.69 7.85 -2.08
N THR A 100 -7.08 6.76 -2.76
CA THR A 100 -6.12 5.70 -3.11
C THR A 100 -5.09 6.22 -4.11
N THR A 101 -5.49 7.01 -5.09
CA THR A 101 -4.60 7.65 -6.06
C THR A 101 -3.68 8.66 -5.40
N ASP A 102 -4.19 9.47 -4.46
CA ASP A 102 -3.39 10.42 -3.68
C ASP A 102 -2.28 9.67 -2.89
N ILE A 103 -2.56 8.50 -2.31
CA ILE A 103 -1.55 7.66 -1.64
C ILE A 103 -0.52 7.13 -2.64
N GLU A 104 -0.97 6.63 -3.81
CA GLU A 104 -0.10 6.07 -4.84
C GLU A 104 0.87 7.10 -5.41
N ASP A 105 0.46 8.37 -5.50
CA ASP A 105 1.22 9.44 -6.13
C ASP A 105 2.04 10.29 -5.13
N ALA A 106 1.78 10.18 -3.82
CA ALA A 106 2.38 11.03 -2.79
C ALA A 106 3.89 10.82 -2.60
N THR A 107 4.39 9.61 -2.82
CA THR A 107 5.78 9.25 -2.50
C THR A 107 6.35 8.23 -3.50
N PRO A 108 7.69 8.08 -3.61
CA PRO A 108 8.28 6.99 -4.38
C PRO A 108 7.76 5.60 -3.98
N LEU A 109 7.57 5.35 -2.67
CA LEU A 109 6.99 4.08 -2.20
C LEU A 109 5.55 3.89 -2.69
N GLY A 110 4.75 4.94 -2.72
CA GLY A 110 3.38 4.92 -3.24
C GLY A 110 3.31 4.44 -4.69
N ARG A 111 4.34 4.72 -5.48
CA ARG A 111 4.43 4.26 -6.87
C ARG A 111 4.49 2.73 -7.01
N LEU A 112 4.91 2.02 -5.96
CA LEU A 112 4.89 0.57 -5.90
C LEU A 112 3.53 0.00 -5.46
N PHE A 113 2.62 0.83 -4.95
CA PHE A 113 1.29 0.39 -4.54
C PHE A 113 0.39 0.22 -5.76
N ASP A 114 -0.49 -0.78 -5.70
CA ASP A 114 -1.53 -1.06 -6.69
C ASP A 114 -2.85 -1.18 -5.93
N MET A 115 -3.58 -0.04 -5.87
CA MET A 115 -4.83 0.10 -5.10
C MET A 115 -6.01 0.19 -6.06
N ASP A 116 -6.46 -0.96 -6.54
CA ASP A 116 -7.65 -1.05 -7.39
C ASP A 116 -8.91 -0.78 -6.58
N VAL A 117 -9.77 0.09 -7.08
CA VAL A 117 -11.12 0.32 -6.55
C VAL A 117 -12.12 -0.34 -7.48
N ILE A 118 -12.96 -1.22 -6.92
CA ILE A 118 -13.91 -2.04 -7.68
C ILE A 118 -15.31 -1.68 -7.20
N ARG A 119 -16.18 -1.36 -8.15
CA ARG A 119 -17.60 -1.07 -7.91
C ARG A 119 -18.38 -2.33 -7.54
N PRO A 120 -19.57 -2.21 -6.94
CA PRO A 120 -20.44 -3.35 -6.66
C PRO A 120 -20.79 -4.22 -7.87
N ASP A 121 -20.77 -3.63 -9.07
CA ASP A 121 -21.00 -4.33 -10.34
C ASP A 121 -19.74 -5.03 -10.91
N GLY A 122 -18.62 -5.00 -10.18
CA GLY A 122 -17.36 -5.62 -10.57
C GLY A 122 -16.47 -4.78 -11.48
N ARG A 123 -16.92 -3.60 -11.94
CA ARG A 123 -16.10 -2.72 -12.78
C ARG A 123 -15.10 -1.95 -11.93
N LYS A 124 -13.86 -1.83 -12.43
CA LYS A 124 -12.85 -0.97 -11.80
C LYS A 124 -13.16 0.50 -12.02
N VAL A 125 -12.73 1.33 -11.09
CA VAL A 125 -12.70 2.78 -11.24
C VAL A 125 -11.35 3.19 -11.81
N ASP A 126 -11.35 3.78 -12.99
CA ASP A 126 -10.14 4.20 -13.67
C ASP A 126 -9.70 5.63 -13.25
N ARG A 127 -8.41 5.95 -13.42
CA ARG A 127 -7.86 7.29 -13.15
C ARG A 127 -8.46 8.36 -14.05
N GLU A 128 -8.81 7.98 -15.28
CA GLU A 128 -9.43 8.86 -16.29
C GLU A 128 -10.79 9.41 -15.84
N GLU A 129 -11.53 8.65 -15.03
CA GLU A 129 -12.81 9.11 -14.46
C GLU A 129 -12.64 10.26 -13.44
N LEU A 130 -11.43 10.43 -12.92
CA LEU A 130 -11.02 11.55 -12.07
C LEU A 130 -10.25 12.63 -12.83
N HIS A 131 -10.19 12.54 -14.16
CA HIS A 131 -9.37 13.42 -15.02
C HIS A 131 -7.88 13.41 -14.64
N LEU A 132 -7.37 12.30 -14.11
CA LEU A 132 -5.97 12.16 -13.72
C LEU A 132 -5.16 11.48 -14.83
N GLU A 133 -3.91 11.93 -14.96
CA GLU A 133 -2.96 11.27 -15.87
C GLU A 133 -2.71 9.81 -15.50
N GLY A 134 -2.36 9.01 -16.49
CA GLY A 134 -1.89 7.65 -16.29
C GLY A 134 -0.60 7.61 -15.47
N ARG A 135 -0.30 6.45 -14.89
CA ARG A 135 0.93 6.26 -14.09
C ARG A 135 2.18 6.55 -14.91
N ARG A 136 3.16 7.19 -14.28
CA ARG A 136 4.48 7.43 -14.85
C ARG A 136 5.43 6.27 -14.56
N CYS A 137 6.40 6.04 -15.45
CA CYS A 137 7.43 5.02 -15.29
C CYS A 137 8.31 5.30 -14.06
N LEU A 138 8.67 4.26 -13.31
CA LEU A 138 9.53 4.36 -12.12
C LEU A 138 10.95 4.82 -12.44
N ILE A 139 11.45 4.54 -13.65
CA ILE A 139 12.84 4.81 -14.06
C ILE A 139 12.94 6.15 -14.79
N CYS A 140 12.20 6.32 -15.89
CA CYS A 140 12.38 7.48 -16.77
C CYS A 140 11.30 8.56 -16.61
N GLY A 141 10.28 8.35 -15.78
CA GLY A 141 9.17 9.31 -15.59
C GLY A 141 8.21 9.45 -16.79
N GLY A 142 8.45 8.77 -17.90
CA GLY A 142 7.55 8.73 -19.06
C GLY A 142 6.27 7.92 -18.77
N PRO A 143 5.33 7.80 -19.75
CA PRO A 143 4.11 7.03 -19.56
C PRO A 143 4.42 5.55 -19.26
N ALA A 144 3.98 5.02 -18.11
CA ALA A 144 4.30 3.67 -17.66
C ALA A 144 3.79 2.59 -18.65
N LYS A 145 2.60 2.78 -19.23
CA LYS A 145 2.02 1.87 -20.24
C LYS A 145 2.94 1.73 -21.48
N VAL A 146 3.54 2.85 -21.92
CA VAL A 146 4.46 2.85 -23.08
C VAL A 146 5.75 2.11 -22.75
N CYS A 147 6.36 2.41 -21.59
CA CYS A 147 7.59 1.73 -21.17
C CYS A 147 7.37 0.23 -20.99
N SER A 148 6.24 -0.18 -20.42
CA SER A 148 5.89 -1.59 -20.22
C SER A 148 5.64 -2.32 -21.53
N SER A 149 4.82 -1.76 -22.44
CA SER A 149 4.49 -2.40 -23.71
C SER A 149 5.70 -2.54 -24.63
N ARG A 150 6.58 -1.55 -24.63
CA ARG A 150 7.81 -1.53 -25.46
C ARG A 150 9.01 -2.16 -24.79
N ARG A 151 8.88 -2.60 -23.54
CA ARG A 151 10.00 -3.14 -22.72
C ARG A 151 11.23 -2.22 -22.72
N VAL A 152 11.00 -0.90 -22.53
CA VAL A 152 12.05 0.13 -22.60
C VAL A 152 13.13 -0.10 -21.53
N HIS A 153 12.74 -0.65 -20.37
CA HIS A 153 13.63 -0.96 -19.24
C HIS A 153 13.68 -2.47 -19.01
N THR A 154 14.84 -2.95 -18.62
CA THR A 154 15.07 -4.35 -18.25
C THR A 154 14.41 -4.70 -16.93
N VAL A 155 14.18 -5.99 -16.70
CA VAL A 155 13.68 -6.48 -15.40
C VAL A 155 14.67 -6.16 -14.28
N ALA A 156 15.98 -6.24 -14.56
CA ALA A 156 17.04 -5.95 -13.59
C ALA A 156 17.00 -4.48 -13.12
N GLU A 157 16.89 -3.52 -14.05
CA GLU A 157 16.77 -2.09 -13.72
C GLU A 157 15.51 -1.80 -12.88
N LEU A 158 14.39 -2.45 -13.21
CA LEU A 158 13.15 -2.30 -12.45
C LEU A 158 13.26 -2.91 -11.05
N GLN A 159 13.97 -4.04 -10.89
CA GLN A 159 14.22 -4.65 -9.58
C GLN A 159 15.14 -3.80 -8.72
N GLU A 160 16.23 -3.27 -9.28
CA GLU A 160 17.15 -2.37 -8.60
C GLU A 160 16.40 -1.13 -8.10
N LYS A 161 15.63 -0.45 -8.97
CA LYS A 161 14.83 0.72 -8.59
C LYS A 161 13.77 0.41 -7.54
N THR A 162 13.13 -0.74 -7.63
CA THR A 162 12.16 -1.20 -6.61
C THR A 162 12.84 -1.41 -5.26
N THR A 163 14.02 -2.02 -5.23
CA THR A 163 14.80 -2.27 -4.01
C THR A 163 15.27 -0.95 -3.38
N GLU A 164 15.78 -0.02 -4.18
CA GLU A 164 16.15 1.33 -3.75
C GLU A 164 14.96 2.01 -3.04
N ILE A 165 13.81 2.10 -3.71
CA ILE A 165 12.60 2.75 -3.16
C ILE A 165 12.16 2.10 -1.84
N LEU A 166 12.19 0.78 -1.74
CA LEU A 166 11.80 0.06 -0.52
C LEU A 166 12.81 0.29 0.62
N THR A 167 14.09 0.38 0.30
CA THR A 167 15.16 0.62 1.28
C THR A 167 15.07 2.04 1.84
N ASP A 168 14.95 3.05 0.98
CA ASP A 168 14.79 4.45 1.38
C ASP A 168 13.54 4.64 2.26
N ALA A 169 12.44 3.99 1.90
CA ALA A 169 11.20 4.05 2.67
C ALA A 169 11.33 3.39 4.05
N ARG A 170 12.11 2.29 4.17
CA ARG A 170 12.43 1.66 5.44
C ARG A 170 13.22 2.61 6.33
N ASP A 171 14.29 3.19 5.80
CA ASP A 171 15.21 4.03 6.55
C ASP A 171 14.50 5.31 7.05
N ALA A 172 13.67 5.92 6.20
CA ALA A 172 12.83 7.05 6.60
C ALA A 172 11.80 6.68 7.70
N GLN A 173 11.23 5.48 7.66
CA GLN A 173 10.31 5.01 8.69
C GLN A 173 11.03 4.74 10.00
N ASP A 174 12.18 4.08 9.96
CA ASP A 174 12.98 3.79 11.16
C ASP A 174 13.45 5.08 11.86
N ILE A 175 13.84 6.12 11.10
CA ILE A 175 14.17 7.45 11.62
C ILE A 175 12.94 8.10 12.29
N ALA A 176 11.77 8.06 11.63
CA ALA A 176 10.55 8.64 12.17
C ALA A 176 10.09 7.95 13.46
N ASP A 177 10.22 6.62 13.54
CA ASP A 177 9.86 5.84 14.72
C ASP A 177 10.83 6.08 15.86
N ALA A 178 12.14 6.21 15.61
CA ALA A 178 13.14 6.59 16.60
C ALA A 178 12.87 8.00 17.18
N ALA A 179 12.51 8.97 16.33
CA ALA A 179 12.16 10.32 16.75
C ALA A 179 10.90 10.33 17.67
N ARG A 180 9.87 9.54 17.32
CA ARG A 180 8.64 9.41 18.14
C ARG A 180 8.93 8.79 19.52
N LEU A 181 9.80 7.77 19.57
CA LEU A 181 10.20 7.14 20.81
C LEU A 181 10.96 8.13 21.73
N SER A 182 11.86 8.93 21.14
CA SER A 182 12.60 9.98 21.89
C SER A 182 11.66 11.03 22.48
N VAL A 183 10.68 11.51 21.70
CA VAL A 183 9.67 12.47 22.21
C VAL A 183 8.82 11.86 23.33
N ARG A 184 8.39 10.60 23.22
CA ARG A 184 7.64 9.92 24.28
C ARG A 184 8.47 9.76 25.55
N ALA A 185 9.76 9.43 25.45
CA ALA A 185 10.65 9.31 26.59
C ALA A 185 10.82 10.67 27.32
N LEU A 186 11.01 11.76 26.57
CA LEU A 186 11.10 13.12 27.13
C LEU A 186 9.82 13.54 27.83
N LEU A 187 8.65 13.28 27.24
CA LEU A 187 7.36 13.57 27.88
C LEU A 187 7.16 12.76 29.16
N TYR A 188 7.56 11.48 29.18
CA TYR A 188 7.47 10.63 30.36
C TYR A 188 8.35 11.16 31.50
N LEU A 189 9.60 11.55 31.22
CA LEU A 189 10.54 12.13 32.18
C LEU A 189 10.02 13.46 32.75
N SER A 190 9.41 14.31 31.91
CA SER A 190 8.82 15.58 32.40
C SER A 190 7.64 15.36 33.32
N LEU A 191 6.82 14.32 33.10
CA LEU A 191 5.70 13.99 33.99
C LEU A 191 6.15 13.45 35.36
N ILE A 192 7.27 12.70 35.39
CA ILE A 192 7.85 12.21 36.66
C ILE A 192 8.40 13.37 37.49
N HIS A 193 9.05 14.35 36.86
CA HIS A 193 9.60 15.53 37.59
C HIS A 193 8.52 16.42 38.19
N ILE A 194 7.31 16.44 37.67
CA ILE A 194 6.18 17.21 38.21
C ILE A 194 5.56 16.51 39.41
N SER A 195 5.82 15.22 39.62
CA SER A 195 5.22 14.40 40.68
C SER A 195 6.09 14.27 41.95
N GLU A 196 7.28 14.86 42.03
CA GLU A 196 8.04 14.89 43.26
C GLU A 196 7.46 15.96 44.19
N PRO A 197 6.89 15.60 45.37
CA PRO A 197 6.45 16.57 46.34
C PRO A 197 7.67 17.26 46.93
N THR A 198 7.72 18.59 46.81
CA THR A 198 8.68 19.43 47.57
C THR A 198 8.56 19.11 49.04
N ARG A 199 9.49 18.34 49.60
CA ARG A 199 9.68 18.24 51.04
C ARG A 199 10.19 19.60 51.52
N HIS A 200 9.30 20.41 52.03
CA HIS A 200 9.69 21.55 52.88
C HIS A 200 10.05 21.00 54.25
N SER A 201 11.31 21.20 54.63
CA SER A 201 11.85 21.06 55.97
C SER A 201 11.39 22.26 56.80
#